data_b84e94d5890b5bc011fb737ccf5d8b9f
#
_entry.id   b84e94d5890b5bc011fb737ccf5d8b9f
#
_cell.length_a   1.000
_cell.length_b   1.000
_cell.length_c   1.000
_cell.angle_alpha   90.00
_cell.angle_beta   90.00
_cell.angle_gamma   90.00
#
_symmetry.space_group_name_H-M   'P 1'
#
loop_
_entity.id
_entity.type
_entity.pdbx_description
1 polymer ?
#
loop_
_entity_poly.entity_id
_entity_poly.type
_entity_poly.pdbx_seq_one_letter_code
_entity_poly.pdbx_strand_id
1 'polypeptide(L)'
;MSKKLNIFIASIVFSIILWASISLSDSYYTNIEVKLTLTNFIDGYTTGSNIPEKVKLRVRGQGWRLVSINVGPETEFRVSVSRDSGQQNISLYNYLEANRWLLSDVDIINLSPDSLNFFVERIMTRKLPVASGLNLDFKPGYDLASDIILQPDSVIVQGPLSYLRTKKEIRTENKSLGILDSKINTEVTLEKLTGFEYSTNLVDVTLDVQRIVDKQFENIQVDVLDIPTGREVVLLPNKININLRGGIEILGKLKQDQFRAYVKYKTLVDDTTGSVIPEIILPKNISLQFTKPDRLRYVIRSF
;
A
#
# COMPACT_ATOMS: atom_id res chain seq x y z
N MET A 1 15.98 41.00 -46.26
CA MET A 1 15.95 39.51 -46.15
C MET A 1 14.61 38.98 -45.63
N SER A 2 13.82 39.70 -44.89
CA SER A 2 12.60 39.18 -44.21
C SER A 2 11.41 38.83 -45.11
N LYS A 3 11.10 39.62 -46.14
CA LYS A 3 9.89 39.40 -46.97
C LYS A 3 9.95 38.07 -47.78
N LYS A 4 11.09 37.74 -48.37
CA LYS A 4 11.27 36.45 -49.12
C LYS A 4 11.21 35.22 -48.19
N LEU A 5 11.73 35.36 -46.98
CA LEU A 5 11.66 34.28 -45.96
C LEU A 5 10.23 34.05 -45.51
N ASN A 6 9.46 35.10 -45.28
CA ASN A 6 8.05 35.01 -44.89
C ASN A 6 7.18 34.36 -45.96
N ILE A 7 7.41 34.68 -47.25
CA ILE A 7 6.71 34.04 -48.37
C ILE A 7 7.07 32.56 -48.45
N PHE A 8 8.36 32.19 -48.26
CA PHE A 8 8.80 30.83 -48.26
C PHE A 8 8.18 30.02 -47.12
N ILE A 9 8.17 30.55 -45.90
CA ILE A 9 7.52 29.93 -44.74
C ILE A 9 6.02 29.77 -44.98
N ALA A 10 5.34 30.81 -45.48
CA ALA A 10 3.92 30.77 -45.81
C ALA A 10 3.58 29.69 -46.84
N SER A 11 4.43 29.50 -47.87
CA SER A 11 4.25 28.46 -48.89
C SER A 11 4.41 27.05 -48.30
N ILE A 12 5.37 26.85 -47.40
CA ILE A 12 5.55 25.58 -46.71
C ILE A 12 4.33 25.26 -45.85
N VAL A 13 3.89 26.22 -45.02
CA VAL A 13 2.72 26.05 -44.16
C VAL A 13 1.46 25.74 -44.99
N PHE A 14 1.25 26.46 -46.08
CA PHE A 14 0.12 26.18 -46.99
C PHE A 14 0.19 24.80 -47.57
N SER A 15 1.38 24.38 -48.05
CA SER A 15 1.58 23.00 -48.60
C SER A 15 1.29 21.91 -47.57
N ILE A 16 1.72 22.13 -46.33
CA ILE A 16 1.46 21.17 -45.22
C ILE A 16 -0.05 21.12 -44.92
N ILE A 17 -0.72 22.26 -44.88
CA ILE A 17 -2.18 22.32 -44.62
C ILE A 17 -2.93 21.59 -45.76
N LEU A 18 -2.56 21.86 -47.01
CA LEU A 18 -3.19 21.22 -48.16
C LEU A 18 -2.96 19.71 -48.16
N TRP A 19 -1.73 19.29 -47.93
CA TRP A 19 -1.38 17.85 -47.78
C TRP A 19 -2.16 17.21 -46.65
N ALA A 20 -2.17 17.80 -45.44
CA ALA A 20 -2.91 17.30 -44.31
C ALA A 20 -4.43 17.18 -44.59
N SER A 21 -5.00 18.21 -45.27
CA SER A 21 -6.41 18.22 -45.65
C SER A 21 -6.77 17.05 -46.55
N ILE A 22 -5.96 16.77 -47.56
CA ILE A 22 -6.17 15.65 -48.47
C ILE A 22 -5.94 14.32 -47.78
N SER A 23 -4.81 14.19 -47.07
CA SER A 23 -4.45 12.97 -46.35
C SER A 23 -5.49 12.58 -45.30
N LEU A 24 -5.94 13.52 -44.48
CA LEU A 24 -6.93 13.26 -43.43
C LEU A 24 -8.36 13.07 -43.94
N SER A 25 -8.61 13.26 -45.25
CA SER A 25 -9.90 12.94 -45.89
C SER A 25 -10.06 11.45 -46.19
N ASP A 26 -8.97 10.70 -46.21
CA ASP A 26 -9.00 9.25 -46.37
C ASP A 26 -9.46 8.54 -45.09
N SER A 27 -9.94 7.28 -45.28
CA SER A 27 -10.36 6.43 -44.17
C SER A 27 -9.20 5.60 -43.61
N TYR A 28 -9.01 5.68 -42.31
CA TYR A 28 -7.96 4.97 -41.58
C TYR A 28 -8.53 4.04 -40.51
N TYR A 29 -7.75 3.06 -40.10
CA TYR A 29 -8.01 2.23 -38.94
C TYR A 29 -7.16 2.71 -37.76
N THR A 30 -7.76 2.85 -36.60
CA THR A 30 -7.03 3.16 -35.40
C THR A 30 -7.62 2.45 -34.19
N ASN A 31 -6.85 2.37 -33.10
CA ASN A 31 -7.32 1.87 -31.81
C ASN A 31 -7.50 3.08 -30.90
N ILE A 32 -8.68 3.20 -30.30
CA ILE A 32 -8.99 4.20 -29.27
C ILE A 32 -9.26 3.48 -27.95
N GLU A 33 -8.80 4.06 -26.85
CA GLU A 33 -9.11 3.59 -25.49
C GLU A 33 -10.10 4.55 -24.87
N VAL A 34 -11.22 4.03 -24.39
CA VAL A 34 -12.26 4.82 -23.73
C VAL A 34 -12.49 4.28 -22.33
N LYS A 35 -12.74 5.17 -21.38
CA LYS A 35 -13.05 4.80 -20.00
C LYS A 35 -14.38 4.08 -19.94
N LEU A 36 -14.42 2.93 -19.27
CA LEU A 36 -15.63 2.17 -19.03
C LEU A 36 -16.31 2.64 -17.74
N THR A 37 -17.58 3.00 -17.84
CA THR A 37 -18.37 3.42 -16.68
C THR A 37 -19.64 2.59 -16.59
N LEU A 38 -19.78 1.85 -15.48
CA LEU A 38 -21.02 1.14 -15.16
C LEU A 38 -22.00 2.10 -14.48
N THR A 39 -23.25 2.09 -14.93
CA THR A 39 -24.31 2.97 -14.43
C THR A 39 -25.56 2.17 -14.04
N ASN A 40 -26.51 2.81 -13.34
CA ASN A 40 -27.80 2.26 -12.98
C ASN A 40 -27.77 1.04 -12.05
N PHE A 41 -26.77 0.97 -11.15
CA PHE A 41 -26.88 0.03 -10.03
C PHE A 41 -28.15 0.30 -9.21
N ILE A 42 -28.72 -0.78 -8.65
CA ILE A 42 -29.77 -0.64 -7.61
C ILE A 42 -29.15 0.07 -6.40
N ASP A 43 -29.92 0.91 -5.73
CA ASP A 43 -29.49 1.56 -4.49
C ASP A 43 -29.05 0.52 -3.46
N GLY A 44 -27.87 0.71 -2.89
CA GLY A 44 -27.25 -0.22 -1.95
C GLY A 44 -26.58 -1.44 -2.58
N TYR A 45 -26.35 -1.43 -3.90
CA TYR A 45 -25.62 -2.49 -4.61
C TYR A 45 -24.43 -1.92 -5.38
N THR A 46 -23.39 -2.74 -5.54
CA THR A 46 -22.15 -2.41 -6.26
C THR A 46 -21.52 -3.69 -6.83
N THR A 47 -20.41 -3.55 -7.49
CA THR A 47 -19.61 -4.69 -7.95
C THR A 47 -18.21 -4.63 -7.39
N GLY A 48 -17.68 -5.76 -6.94
CA GLY A 48 -16.28 -5.96 -6.53
C GLY A 48 -15.48 -6.75 -7.54
N SER A 49 -16.08 -7.10 -8.68
CA SER A 49 -15.38 -7.81 -9.74
C SER A 49 -14.33 -6.94 -10.40
N ASN A 50 -13.23 -7.56 -10.80
CA ASN A 50 -12.17 -6.86 -11.54
C ASN A 50 -12.69 -6.53 -12.96
N ILE A 51 -13.20 -5.33 -13.12
CA ILE A 51 -13.69 -4.81 -14.40
C ILE A 51 -12.60 -3.94 -15.02
N PRO A 52 -12.31 -4.09 -16.32
CA PRO A 52 -11.32 -3.25 -16.97
C PRO A 52 -11.76 -1.78 -16.91
N GLU A 53 -10.84 -0.91 -16.55
CA GLU A 53 -11.10 0.54 -16.47
C GLU A 53 -11.35 1.15 -17.86
N LYS A 54 -10.82 0.51 -18.90
CA LYS A 54 -10.88 0.98 -20.27
C LYS A 54 -11.31 -0.13 -21.24
N VAL A 55 -12.00 0.28 -22.28
CA VAL A 55 -12.34 -0.58 -23.42
C VAL A 55 -11.54 -0.11 -24.62
N LYS A 56 -10.93 -1.05 -25.34
CA LYS A 56 -10.23 -0.80 -26.60
C LYS A 56 -11.18 -0.99 -27.75
N LEU A 57 -11.32 0.03 -28.57
CA LEU A 57 -12.15 0.04 -29.76
C LEU A 57 -11.26 0.13 -30.98
N ARG A 58 -11.37 -0.85 -31.91
CA ARG A 58 -10.79 -0.73 -33.23
C ARG A 58 -11.82 -0.10 -34.14
N VAL A 59 -11.53 1.11 -34.58
CA VAL A 59 -12.45 1.92 -35.39
C VAL A 59 -11.88 2.22 -36.78
N ARG A 60 -12.78 2.43 -37.74
CA ARG A 60 -12.48 2.94 -39.06
C ARG A 60 -13.23 4.25 -39.26
N GLY A 61 -12.55 5.26 -39.74
CA GLY A 61 -13.16 6.55 -40.01
C GLY A 61 -12.23 7.50 -40.73
N GLN A 62 -12.76 8.68 -41.12
CA GLN A 62 -11.93 9.71 -41.73
C GLN A 62 -10.87 10.21 -40.77
N GLY A 63 -9.66 10.50 -41.27
CA GLY A 63 -8.52 10.92 -40.44
C GLY A 63 -8.84 12.10 -39.56
N TRP A 64 -9.56 13.12 -40.04
CA TRP A 64 -10.00 14.28 -39.25
C TRP A 64 -10.80 13.87 -37.99
N ARG A 65 -11.70 12.92 -38.16
CA ARG A 65 -12.55 12.43 -37.08
C ARG A 65 -11.75 11.64 -36.06
N LEU A 66 -10.85 10.79 -36.51
CA LEU A 66 -9.96 10.02 -35.62
C LEU A 66 -9.04 10.92 -34.81
N VAL A 67 -8.51 11.99 -35.41
CA VAL A 67 -7.72 13.00 -34.70
C VAL A 67 -8.58 13.70 -33.64
N SER A 68 -9.82 14.12 -34.01
CA SER A 68 -10.70 14.80 -33.05
C SER A 68 -11.08 13.95 -31.84
N ILE A 69 -11.22 12.64 -32.00
CA ILE A 69 -11.51 11.71 -30.90
C ILE A 69 -10.28 11.54 -29.98
N ASN A 70 -9.06 11.49 -30.57
CA ASN A 70 -7.84 11.30 -29.80
C ASN A 70 -7.38 12.54 -29.02
N VAL A 71 -7.69 13.74 -29.51
CA VAL A 71 -7.28 15.02 -28.92
C VAL A 71 -8.42 15.63 -28.09
N GLY A 72 -9.65 15.14 -28.26
CA GLY A 72 -10.84 15.62 -27.56
C GLY A 72 -10.88 15.27 -26.07
N PRO A 73 -11.88 15.78 -25.35
CA PRO A 73 -12.07 15.42 -23.94
C PRO A 73 -12.26 13.91 -23.77
N GLU A 74 -11.82 13.38 -22.62
CA GLU A 74 -12.03 11.97 -22.29
C GLU A 74 -13.53 11.64 -22.35
N THR A 75 -13.85 10.69 -23.21
CA THR A 75 -15.21 10.19 -23.41
C THR A 75 -15.39 8.87 -22.68
N GLU A 76 -16.59 8.66 -22.13
CA GLU A 76 -16.90 7.45 -21.35
C GLU A 76 -17.79 6.52 -22.17
N PHE A 77 -17.45 5.21 -22.11
CA PHE A 77 -18.32 4.14 -22.60
C PHE A 77 -19.23 3.71 -21.45
N ARG A 78 -20.50 4.07 -21.54
CA ARG A 78 -21.49 3.84 -20.48
C ARG A 78 -22.22 2.53 -20.71
N VAL A 79 -22.24 1.68 -19.68
CA VAL A 79 -22.95 0.42 -19.65
C VAL A 79 -23.95 0.44 -18.50
N SER A 80 -25.21 0.28 -18.82
CA SER A 80 -26.28 0.18 -17.81
C SER A 80 -26.31 -1.25 -17.26
N VAL A 81 -26.16 -1.36 -15.94
CA VAL A 81 -26.23 -2.64 -15.24
C VAL A 81 -27.70 -3.06 -15.10
N SER A 82 -28.00 -4.37 -15.24
CA SER A 82 -29.32 -4.90 -14.94
C SER A 82 -29.67 -4.70 -13.45
N ARG A 83 -30.96 -4.57 -13.15
CA ARG A 83 -31.45 -4.39 -11.77
C ARG A 83 -31.43 -5.68 -10.94
N ASP A 84 -30.81 -6.75 -11.42
CA ASP A 84 -30.73 -8.02 -10.71
C ASP A 84 -29.40 -8.15 -9.97
N SER A 85 -29.46 -8.63 -8.73
CA SER A 85 -28.27 -9.05 -7.98
C SER A 85 -27.78 -10.40 -8.48
N GLY A 86 -26.47 -10.65 -8.37
CA GLY A 86 -25.85 -11.90 -8.77
C GLY A 86 -24.90 -11.75 -9.94
N GLN A 87 -24.59 -12.86 -10.59
CA GLN A 87 -23.67 -12.87 -11.71
C GLN A 87 -24.33 -12.29 -12.96
N GLN A 88 -23.64 -11.33 -13.58
CA GLN A 88 -24.08 -10.70 -14.82
C GLN A 88 -23.03 -10.93 -15.92
N ASN A 89 -23.53 -11.23 -17.11
CA ASN A 89 -22.75 -11.31 -18.33
C ASN A 89 -23.34 -10.32 -19.34
N ILE A 90 -22.60 -9.28 -19.64
CA ILE A 90 -23.05 -8.16 -20.48
C ILE A 90 -22.17 -8.10 -21.72
N SER A 91 -22.78 -8.25 -22.92
CA SER A 91 -22.10 -7.94 -24.17
C SER A 91 -22.04 -6.43 -24.39
N LEU A 92 -20.84 -5.89 -24.58
CA LEU A 92 -20.63 -4.45 -24.77
C LEU A 92 -21.20 -3.97 -26.13
N TYR A 93 -21.33 -4.85 -27.11
CA TYR A 93 -21.96 -4.52 -28.39
C TYR A 93 -23.41 -4.03 -28.25
N ASN A 94 -24.15 -4.50 -27.26
CA ASN A 94 -25.54 -4.10 -27.01
C ASN A 94 -25.65 -2.64 -26.54
N TYR A 95 -24.55 -2.02 -26.12
CA TYR A 95 -24.52 -0.65 -25.60
C TYR A 95 -23.93 0.37 -26.59
N LEU A 96 -23.60 -0.03 -27.80
CA LEU A 96 -23.10 0.88 -28.83
C LEU A 96 -24.10 1.98 -29.15
N GLU A 97 -25.39 1.63 -29.28
CA GLU A 97 -26.46 2.60 -29.59
C GLU A 97 -26.66 3.62 -28.44
N ALA A 98 -26.45 3.20 -27.19
CA ALA A 98 -26.52 4.10 -26.04
C ALA A 98 -25.32 5.07 -25.98
N ASN A 99 -24.22 4.74 -26.67
CA ASN A 99 -23.00 5.54 -26.77
C ASN A 99 -22.90 6.18 -28.17
N ARG A 100 -23.94 6.91 -28.61
CA ARG A 100 -24.06 7.50 -29.95
C ARG A 100 -22.89 8.39 -30.38
N TRP A 101 -22.16 8.98 -29.44
CA TRP A 101 -20.97 9.76 -29.73
C TRP A 101 -19.87 8.95 -30.45
N LEU A 102 -19.88 7.60 -30.24
CA LEU A 102 -19.01 6.66 -30.94
C LEU A 102 -19.44 6.37 -32.38
N LEU A 103 -20.75 6.45 -32.65
CA LEU A 103 -21.32 6.04 -33.92
C LEU A 103 -21.37 7.17 -34.95
N SER A 104 -21.19 8.44 -34.52
CA SER A 104 -21.15 9.54 -35.46
C SER A 104 -19.81 9.55 -36.21
N ASP A 105 -19.84 9.14 -37.48
CA ASP A 105 -18.74 9.25 -38.43
C ASP A 105 -17.57 8.24 -38.28
N VAL A 106 -17.72 7.17 -37.49
CA VAL A 106 -16.77 6.06 -37.41
C VAL A 106 -17.47 4.72 -37.35
N ASP A 107 -16.90 3.71 -38.04
CA ASP A 107 -17.34 2.31 -38.01
C ASP A 107 -16.56 1.59 -36.93
N ILE A 108 -17.23 0.91 -35.99
CA ILE A 108 -16.60 0.07 -34.99
C ILE A 108 -16.38 -1.31 -35.59
N ILE A 109 -15.10 -1.69 -35.71
CA ILE A 109 -14.71 -2.98 -36.32
C ILE A 109 -14.60 -4.06 -35.22
N ASN A 110 -14.04 -3.70 -34.07
CA ASN A 110 -13.85 -4.63 -32.95
C ASN A 110 -13.85 -3.91 -31.63
N LEU A 111 -14.21 -4.63 -30.56
CA LEU A 111 -14.35 -4.17 -29.20
C LEU A 111 -13.65 -5.18 -28.28
N SER A 112 -12.75 -4.69 -27.41
CA SER A 112 -12.02 -5.57 -26.50
C SER A 112 -11.97 -4.96 -25.09
N PRO A 113 -12.49 -5.68 -24.07
CA PRO A 113 -13.21 -6.94 -24.17
C PRO A 113 -14.55 -6.78 -24.91
N ASP A 114 -15.11 -7.85 -25.43
CA ASP A 114 -16.42 -7.90 -26.10
C ASP A 114 -17.57 -8.05 -25.11
N SER A 115 -17.27 -8.63 -23.95
CA SER A 115 -18.22 -8.89 -22.87
C SER A 115 -17.61 -8.66 -21.50
N LEU A 116 -18.46 -8.33 -20.53
CA LEU A 116 -18.11 -8.15 -19.13
C LEU A 116 -18.80 -9.22 -18.28
N ASN A 117 -18.01 -9.92 -17.48
CA ASN A 117 -18.51 -10.84 -16.46
C ASN A 117 -18.23 -10.26 -15.08
N PHE A 118 -19.26 -9.97 -14.32
CA PHE A 118 -19.11 -9.41 -12.97
C PHE A 118 -20.28 -9.82 -12.07
N PHE A 119 -20.06 -9.65 -10.77
CA PHE A 119 -21.05 -9.99 -9.76
C PHE A 119 -21.58 -8.71 -9.11
N VAL A 120 -22.92 -8.55 -9.11
CA VAL A 120 -23.60 -7.44 -8.44
C VAL A 120 -24.07 -7.89 -7.06
N GLU A 121 -23.62 -7.21 -6.03
CA GLU A 121 -23.86 -7.56 -4.65
C GLU A 121 -24.14 -6.35 -3.77
N ARG A 122 -24.65 -6.59 -2.55
CA ARG A 122 -24.95 -5.54 -1.59
C ARG A 122 -23.70 -4.78 -1.17
N ILE A 123 -23.86 -3.50 -0.95
CA ILE A 123 -22.86 -2.65 -0.32
C ILE A 123 -22.78 -2.96 1.17
N MET A 124 -21.58 -3.09 1.68
CA MET A 124 -21.27 -3.17 3.10
C MET A 124 -20.40 -1.97 3.51
N THR A 125 -20.65 -1.44 4.68
CA THR A 125 -19.81 -0.41 5.29
C THR A 125 -19.08 -1.01 6.49
N ARG A 126 -17.76 -0.84 6.55
CA ARG A 126 -16.93 -1.36 7.63
C ARG A 126 -15.78 -0.42 7.95
N LYS A 127 -15.46 -0.27 9.24
CA LYS A 127 -14.22 0.39 9.67
C LYS A 127 -13.09 -0.63 9.64
N LEU A 128 -12.03 -0.33 8.90
CA LEU A 128 -10.86 -1.21 8.73
C LEU A 128 -9.59 -0.46 9.12
N PRO A 129 -8.61 -1.13 9.77
CA PRO A 129 -7.32 -0.55 10.03
C PRO A 129 -6.56 -0.33 8.71
N VAL A 130 -5.73 0.70 8.71
CA VAL A 130 -4.82 1.01 7.61
C VAL A 130 -3.47 0.35 7.85
N ALA A 131 -2.94 -0.31 6.84
CA ALA A 131 -1.59 -0.86 6.84
C ALA A 131 -0.73 -0.18 5.78
N SER A 132 0.58 -0.07 6.03
CA SER A 132 1.50 0.48 5.05
C SER A 132 1.73 -0.50 3.89
N GLY A 133 1.63 0.00 2.67
CA GLY A 133 2.04 -0.67 1.43
C GLY A 133 3.36 -0.14 0.87
N LEU A 134 4.09 0.69 1.62
CA LEU A 134 5.31 1.33 1.17
C LEU A 134 6.46 0.35 1.02
N ASN A 135 7.24 0.51 -0.04
CA ASN A 135 8.56 -0.11 -0.16
C ASN A 135 9.60 0.81 0.45
N LEU A 136 10.27 0.33 1.49
CA LEU A 136 11.25 1.11 2.24
C LEU A 136 12.65 0.57 1.97
N ASP A 137 13.50 1.43 1.45
CA ASP A 137 14.93 1.18 1.26
C ASP A 137 15.72 2.10 2.19
N PHE A 138 16.68 1.55 2.93
CA PHE A 138 17.45 2.31 3.91
C PHE A 138 18.91 2.46 3.49
N LYS A 139 19.49 3.58 3.84
CA LYS A 139 20.93 3.79 3.77
C LYS A 139 21.66 2.79 4.68
N PRO A 140 22.80 2.23 4.28
CA PRO A 140 23.57 1.32 5.14
C PRO A 140 23.76 1.85 6.57
N GLY A 141 23.34 1.06 7.57
CA GLY A 141 23.36 1.43 8.99
C GLY A 141 22.16 2.23 9.49
N TYR A 142 21.14 2.41 8.67
CA TYR A 142 19.86 3.03 9.03
C TYR A 142 18.72 2.02 8.93
N ASP A 143 17.69 2.20 9.72
CA ASP A 143 16.45 1.41 9.72
C ASP A 143 15.35 2.17 10.47
N LEU A 144 14.14 1.61 10.47
CA LEU A 144 13.04 2.12 11.29
C LEU A 144 13.39 1.95 12.78
N ALA A 145 13.38 3.06 13.48
CA ALA A 145 13.58 3.07 14.94
C ALA A 145 12.29 2.80 15.71
N SER A 146 11.13 2.97 15.08
CA SER A 146 9.80 2.69 15.64
C SER A 146 8.84 2.16 14.59
N ASP A 147 7.69 1.66 15.05
CA ASP A 147 6.61 1.27 14.15
C ASP A 147 6.17 2.45 13.28
N ILE A 148 5.71 2.15 12.06
CA ILE A 148 5.16 3.16 11.13
C ILE A 148 3.89 3.74 11.75
N ILE A 149 3.82 5.06 11.86
CA ILE A 149 2.62 5.75 12.33
C ILE A 149 1.79 6.17 11.11
N LEU A 150 0.52 5.77 11.10
CA LEU A 150 -0.45 6.09 10.07
C LEU A 150 -1.58 6.92 10.69
N GLN A 151 -1.91 8.05 10.07
CA GLN A 151 -3.01 8.91 10.51
C GLN A 151 -3.91 9.28 9.33
N PRO A 152 -5.19 8.86 9.35
CA PRO A 152 -5.83 8.02 10.37
C PRO A 152 -5.31 6.56 10.36
N ASP A 153 -5.33 5.91 11.53
CA ASP A 153 -4.96 4.50 11.70
C ASP A 153 -6.02 3.53 11.15
N SER A 154 -7.22 4.03 10.88
CA SER A 154 -8.37 3.28 10.38
C SER A 154 -9.28 4.16 9.56
N VAL A 155 -9.92 3.58 8.54
CA VAL A 155 -10.84 4.27 7.63
C VAL A 155 -12.16 3.52 7.54
N ILE A 156 -13.26 4.28 7.31
CA ILE A 156 -14.54 3.70 6.96
C ILE A 156 -14.51 3.39 5.48
N VAL A 157 -14.76 2.14 5.15
CA VAL A 157 -14.77 1.62 3.78
C VAL A 157 -16.16 1.15 3.43
N GLN A 158 -16.66 1.59 2.31
CA GLN A 158 -17.90 1.17 1.72
C GLN A 158 -17.60 0.45 0.41
N GLY A 159 -18.15 -0.75 0.23
CA GLY A 159 -17.86 -1.56 -0.95
C GLY A 159 -18.60 -2.91 -0.94
N PRO A 160 -18.22 -3.82 -1.84
CA PRO A 160 -18.87 -5.12 -2.01
C PRO A 160 -18.80 -5.97 -0.75
N LEU A 161 -19.95 -6.58 -0.39
CA LEU A 161 -20.10 -7.40 0.81
C LEU A 161 -19.10 -8.57 0.87
N SER A 162 -18.96 -9.32 -0.23
CA SER A 162 -18.09 -10.49 -0.31
C SER A 162 -16.63 -10.14 0.01
N TYR A 163 -16.17 -9.02 -0.51
CA TYR A 163 -14.80 -8.55 -0.29
C TYR A 163 -14.60 -8.03 1.14
N LEU A 164 -15.46 -7.12 1.60
CA LEU A 164 -15.32 -6.51 2.92
C LEU A 164 -15.53 -7.50 4.07
N ARG A 165 -16.26 -8.59 3.85
CA ARG A 165 -16.43 -9.65 4.86
C ARG A 165 -15.13 -10.35 5.22
N THR A 166 -14.24 -10.52 4.26
CA THR A 166 -12.97 -11.24 4.41
C THR A 166 -11.76 -10.33 4.64
N LYS A 167 -11.85 -9.06 4.22
CA LYS A 167 -10.74 -8.11 4.31
C LYS A 167 -10.46 -7.72 5.76
N LYS A 168 -9.20 -7.80 6.18
CA LYS A 168 -8.76 -7.48 7.54
C LYS A 168 -8.22 -6.06 7.66
N GLU A 169 -7.65 -5.51 6.61
CA GLU A 169 -6.97 -4.20 6.57
C GLU A 169 -7.07 -3.60 5.17
N ILE A 170 -6.92 -2.29 5.08
CA ILE A 170 -6.74 -1.55 3.81
C ILE A 170 -5.28 -1.07 3.76
N ARG A 171 -4.66 -1.19 2.60
CA ARG A 171 -3.27 -0.78 2.42
C ARG A 171 -3.17 0.57 1.72
N THR A 172 -2.10 1.28 2.01
CA THR A 172 -1.68 2.41 1.19
C THR A 172 -1.17 1.90 -0.17
N GLU A 173 -1.16 2.76 -1.18
CA GLU A 173 -0.53 2.46 -2.45
C GLU A 173 0.93 2.04 -2.26
N ASN A 174 1.37 1.12 -3.13
CA ASN A 174 2.77 0.70 -3.17
C ASN A 174 3.60 1.82 -3.79
N LYS A 175 4.30 2.58 -2.94
CA LYS A 175 5.16 3.70 -3.33
C LYS A 175 6.55 3.51 -2.75
N SER A 176 7.57 3.69 -3.58
CA SER A 176 8.96 3.79 -3.11
C SER A 176 9.26 5.24 -2.73
N LEU A 177 9.87 5.44 -1.58
CA LEU A 177 10.29 6.76 -1.09
C LEU A 177 11.78 7.04 -1.33
N GLY A 178 12.45 6.15 -2.09
CA GLY A 178 13.90 6.22 -2.29
C GLY A 178 14.69 5.71 -1.09
N ILE A 179 15.99 6.06 -1.03
CA ILE A 179 16.88 5.64 0.06
C ILE A 179 16.70 6.55 1.26
N LEU A 180 16.31 5.98 2.39
CA LEU A 180 15.95 6.70 3.62
C LEU A 180 17.13 6.75 4.59
N ASP A 181 17.41 7.94 5.16
CA ASP A 181 18.45 8.17 6.17
C ASP A 181 18.03 9.12 7.29
N SER A 182 16.78 9.54 7.32
CA SER A 182 16.23 10.48 8.31
C SER A 182 14.72 10.29 8.48
N LYS A 183 14.17 10.85 9.54
CA LYS A 183 12.73 10.87 9.81
C LYS A 183 11.98 11.55 8.66
N ILE A 184 10.91 10.90 8.18
CA ILE A 184 10.06 11.39 7.10
C ILE A 184 8.60 11.45 7.54
N ASN A 185 7.95 12.55 7.17
CA ASN A 185 6.50 12.69 7.20
C ASN A 185 6.03 12.92 5.77
N THR A 186 5.12 12.08 5.28
CA THR A 186 4.60 12.18 3.90
C THR A 186 3.16 11.75 3.86
N GLU A 187 2.41 12.32 2.92
CA GLU A 187 1.07 11.85 2.59
C GLU A 187 1.13 10.74 1.54
N VAL A 188 0.32 9.71 1.74
CA VAL A 188 0.20 8.58 0.83
C VAL A 188 -1.28 8.27 0.61
N THR A 189 -1.65 7.95 -0.61
CA THR A 189 -3.01 7.54 -0.96
C THR A 189 -3.26 6.08 -0.56
N LEU A 190 -4.51 5.75 -0.28
CA LEU A 190 -4.94 4.36 -0.12
C LEU A 190 -4.99 3.66 -1.47
N GLU A 191 -4.79 2.34 -1.47
CA GLU A 191 -4.96 1.50 -2.64
C GLU A 191 -6.36 1.69 -3.24
N LYS A 192 -6.42 2.09 -4.50
CA LYS A 192 -7.67 2.35 -5.19
C LYS A 192 -8.28 1.04 -5.69
N LEU A 193 -9.41 0.66 -5.13
CA LEU A 193 -10.16 -0.52 -5.51
C LEU A 193 -11.45 -0.12 -6.24
N THR A 194 -11.76 -0.78 -7.34
CA THR A 194 -12.99 -0.51 -8.12
C THR A 194 -14.22 -0.90 -7.32
N GLY A 195 -15.20 0.01 -7.23
CA GLY A 195 -16.44 -0.22 -6.47
C GLY A 195 -16.31 0.03 -4.97
N PHE A 196 -15.20 0.68 -4.53
CA PHE A 196 -14.99 1.05 -3.13
C PHE A 196 -14.99 2.55 -2.94
N GLU A 197 -15.56 2.99 -1.83
CA GLU A 197 -15.51 4.35 -1.34
C GLU A 197 -14.86 4.38 0.04
N TYR A 198 -14.02 5.37 0.29
CA TYR A 198 -13.30 5.57 1.53
C TYR A 198 -13.70 6.89 2.18
N SER A 199 -13.78 6.92 3.51
CA SER A 199 -14.01 8.17 4.25
C SER A 199 -12.91 9.21 4.02
N THR A 200 -11.71 8.75 3.74
CA THR A 200 -10.57 9.55 3.24
C THR A 200 -9.68 8.68 2.37
N ASN A 201 -9.10 9.26 1.35
CA ASN A 201 -8.14 8.58 0.46
C ASN A 201 -6.70 8.89 0.82
N LEU A 202 -6.46 9.87 1.70
CA LEU A 202 -5.13 10.32 2.11
C LEU A 202 -4.83 9.85 3.54
N VAL A 203 -3.61 9.42 3.74
CA VAL A 203 -3.08 8.97 5.03
C VAL A 203 -1.72 9.62 5.24
N ASP A 204 -1.55 10.31 6.37
CA ASP A 204 -0.26 10.82 6.81
C ASP A 204 0.58 9.67 7.35
N VAL A 205 1.76 9.51 6.81
CA VAL A 205 2.71 8.47 7.19
C VAL A 205 3.93 9.10 7.84
N THR A 206 4.20 8.70 9.08
CA THR A 206 5.42 9.08 9.78
C THR A 206 6.33 7.87 9.90
N LEU A 207 7.54 8.00 9.36
CA LEU A 207 8.62 7.02 9.42
C LEU A 207 9.74 7.59 10.28
N ASP A 208 9.98 6.95 11.43
CA ASP A 208 11.10 7.31 12.30
C ASP A 208 12.34 6.52 11.89
N VAL A 209 13.03 7.01 10.86
CA VAL A 209 14.26 6.40 10.35
C VAL A 209 15.45 7.00 11.09
N GLN A 210 16.25 6.14 11.72
CA GLN A 210 17.42 6.54 12.51
C GLN A 210 18.62 5.66 12.17
N ARG A 211 19.80 6.16 12.51
CA ARG A 211 21.00 5.32 12.52
C ARG A 211 20.84 4.26 13.62
N ILE A 212 21.03 2.99 13.24
CA ILE A 212 20.99 1.87 14.19
C ILE A 212 22.37 1.71 14.81
N VAL A 213 22.41 1.68 16.12
CA VAL A 213 23.65 1.60 16.90
C VAL A 213 23.51 0.56 18.01
N ASP A 214 24.64 0.14 18.52
CA ASP A 214 24.74 -0.74 19.68
C ASP A 214 25.12 0.10 20.92
N LYS A 215 24.50 -0.18 22.06
CA LYS A 215 24.80 0.44 23.35
C LYS A 215 24.92 -0.61 24.44
N GLN A 216 26.02 -0.57 25.19
CA GLN A 216 26.25 -1.46 26.31
C GLN A 216 25.73 -0.81 27.61
N PHE A 217 25.05 -1.63 28.40
CA PHE A 217 24.67 -1.31 29.78
C PHE A 217 25.33 -2.30 30.68
N GLU A 218 25.98 -1.78 31.75
CA GLU A 218 26.78 -2.59 32.66
C GLU A 218 26.09 -2.75 34.00
N ASN A 219 26.46 -3.84 34.69
CA ASN A 219 26.04 -4.10 36.08
C ASN A 219 24.51 -4.15 36.26
N ILE A 220 23.77 -4.68 35.28
CA ILE A 220 22.34 -4.87 35.38
C ILE A 220 22.05 -5.97 36.38
N GLN A 221 21.32 -5.66 37.45
CA GLN A 221 20.86 -6.62 38.44
C GLN A 221 19.90 -7.61 37.80
N VAL A 222 20.11 -8.89 38.12
CA VAL A 222 19.19 -9.97 37.72
C VAL A 222 18.39 -10.41 38.93
N ASP A 223 17.07 -10.28 38.82
CA ASP A 223 16.13 -10.66 39.86
C ASP A 223 15.69 -12.11 39.71
N VAL A 224 15.34 -12.78 40.78
CA VAL A 224 14.67 -14.08 40.74
C VAL A 224 13.22 -13.88 41.11
N LEU A 225 12.32 -14.28 40.20
CA LEU A 225 10.89 -14.14 40.42
C LEU A 225 10.27 -15.45 40.93
N ASP A 226 9.17 -15.36 41.65
CA ASP A 226 8.33 -16.46 42.11
C ASP A 226 9.05 -17.44 43.04
N ILE A 227 9.92 -16.93 43.95
CA ILE A 227 10.61 -17.76 44.96
C ILE A 227 9.57 -18.17 46.02
N PRO A 228 9.39 -19.50 46.25
CA PRO A 228 8.49 -20.00 47.30
C PRO A 228 8.97 -19.60 48.71
N THR A 229 8.05 -19.50 49.66
CA THR A 229 8.37 -19.29 51.09
C THR A 229 9.29 -20.38 51.61
N GLY A 230 10.32 -20.01 52.38
CA GLY A 230 11.33 -20.92 52.89
C GLY A 230 12.44 -21.29 51.92
N ARG A 231 12.54 -20.64 50.79
CA ARG A 231 13.62 -20.79 49.82
C ARG A 231 14.34 -19.46 49.58
N GLU A 232 15.62 -19.55 49.33
CA GLU A 232 16.48 -18.43 48.89
C GLU A 232 17.23 -18.89 47.61
N VAL A 233 17.41 -17.97 46.68
CA VAL A 233 18.20 -18.20 45.47
C VAL A 233 19.29 -17.16 45.36
N VAL A 234 20.53 -17.62 45.19
CA VAL A 234 21.71 -16.78 44.96
C VAL A 234 22.20 -17.03 43.56
N LEU A 235 22.21 -15.97 42.71
CA LEU A 235 22.78 -16.00 41.35
C LEU A 235 24.27 -15.61 41.40
N LEU A 236 25.10 -16.31 40.60
CA LEU A 236 26.55 -16.13 40.54
C LEU A 236 27.01 -16.00 39.08
N PRO A 237 27.32 -14.77 38.60
CA PRO A 237 27.11 -13.48 39.26
C PRO A 237 25.62 -13.08 39.27
N ASN A 238 25.26 -12.13 40.12
CA ASN A 238 23.90 -11.57 40.19
C ASN A 238 23.73 -10.33 39.31
N LYS A 239 24.76 -9.96 38.55
CA LYS A 239 24.75 -8.84 37.58
C LYS A 239 25.27 -9.30 36.24
N ILE A 240 24.73 -8.70 35.18
CA ILE A 240 25.12 -8.94 33.80
C ILE A 240 25.36 -7.61 33.08
N ASN A 241 26.14 -7.68 32.03
CA ASN A 241 26.24 -6.61 31.04
C ASN A 241 25.41 -6.99 29.83
N ILE A 242 24.64 -6.06 29.30
CA ILE A 242 23.80 -6.29 28.14
C ILE A 242 24.20 -5.35 27.02
N ASN A 243 24.18 -5.85 25.78
CA ASN A 243 24.35 -5.05 24.59
C ASN A 243 23.03 -4.97 23.83
N LEU A 244 22.52 -3.75 23.68
CA LEU A 244 21.23 -3.45 23.04
C LEU A 244 21.46 -2.75 21.71
N ARG A 245 20.64 -3.10 20.71
CA ARG A 245 20.61 -2.47 19.39
C ARG A 245 19.29 -1.76 19.15
N GLY A 246 19.35 -0.56 18.59
CA GLY A 246 18.19 0.24 18.26
C GLY A 246 18.56 1.60 17.67
N GLY A 247 17.55 2.43 17.41
CA GLY A 247 17.74 3.78 16.91
C GLY A 247 18.56 4.64 17.91
N ILE A 248 19.46 5.46 17.37
CA ILE A 248 20.41 6.24 18.18
C ILE A 248 19.73 7.16 19.19
N GLU A 249 18.60 7.79 18.82
CA GLU A 249 17.87 8.67 19.73
C GLU A 249 17.12 7.89 20.82
N ILE A 250 16.59 6.71 20.46
CA ILE A 250 15.88 5.82 21.40
C ILE A 250 16.88 5.30 22.45
N LEU A 251 18.00 4.74 21.99
CA LEU A 251 19.05 4.23 22.87
C LEU A 251 19.74 5.34 23.69
N GLY A 252 19.82 6.56 23.10
CA GLY A 252 20.35 7.72 23.82
C GLY A 252 19.55 8.08 25.07
N LYS A 253 18.24 7.99 24.99
CA LYS A 253 17.29 8.31 26.06
C LYS A 253 17.01 7.13 27.00
N LEU A 254 17.41 5.90 26.61
CA LEU A 254 17.14 4.69 27.37
C LEU A 254 17.91 4.69 28.69
N LYS A 255 17.19 4.52 29.82
CA LYS A 255 17.71 4.38 31.16
C LYS A 255 17.57 2.95 31.67
N GLN A 256 18.38 2.57 32.66
CA GLN A 256 18.39 1.23 33.26
C GLN A 256 17.07 0.82 33.91
N ASP A 257 16.29 1.75 34.39
CA ASP A 257 14.98 1.52 35.03
C ASP A 257 13.88 1.15 34.07
N GLN A 258 14.12 1.30 32.76
CA GLN A 258 13.15 1.02 31.70
C GLN A 258 13.21 -0.43 31.18
N PHE A 259 14.15 -1.23 31.65
CA PHE A 259 14.25 -2.65 31.31
C PHE A 259 14.66 -3.45 32.55
N ARG A 260 14.32 -4.76 32.55
CA ARG A 260 14.58 -5.65 33.67
C ARG A 260 15.15 -6.98 33.17
N ALA A 261 16.14 -7.48 33.93
CA ALA A 261 16.66 -8.84 33.74
C ALA A 261 16.18 -9.72 34.90
N TYR A 262 15.66 -10.87 34.61
CA TYR A 262 15.14 -11.78 35.62
C TYR A 262 15.29 -13.25 35.22
N VAL A 263 15.19 -14.12 36.24
CA VAL A 263 15.07 -15.58 36.08
C VAL A 263 13.86 -16.03 36.88
N LYS A 264 13.04 -16.91 36.35
CA LYS A 264 11.92 -17.50 37.11
C LYS A 264 12.43 -18.66 37.96
N TYR A 265 11.97 -18.77 39.21
CA TYR A 265 12.33 -19.87 40.09
C TYR A 265 12.03 -21.23 39.45
N LYS A 266 10.92 -21.39 38.76
CA LYS A 266 10.58 -22.60 38.02
C LYS A 266 11.67 -23.02 37.03
N THR A 267 12.24 -22.10 36.28
CA THR A 267 13.33 -22.39 35.33
C THR A 267 14.57 -22.94 36.04
N LEU A 268 14.85 -22.48 37.27
CA LEU A 268 15.96 -22.95 38.07
C LEU A 268 15.73 -24.40 38.57
N VAL A 269 14.50 -24.74 38.94
CA VAL A 269 14.13 -26.09 39.39
C VAL A 269 14.14 -27.11 38.25
N ASP A 270 13.71 -26.68 37.06
CA ASP A 270 13.66 -27.53 35.86
C ASP A 270 15.05 -27.68 35.18
N ASP A 271 16.04 -26.85 35.59
CA ASP A 271 17.38 -26.88 35.00
C ASP A 271 18.22 -28.09 35.52
N THR A 272 18.85 -28.77 34.57
CA THR A 272 19.75 -29.90 34.83
C THR A 272 21.22 -29.56 34.62
N THR A 273 21.53 -28.36 34.15
CA THR A 273 22.89 -27.94 33.76
C THR A 273 23.61 -27.12 34.84
N GLY A 274 22.91 -26.69 35.89
CA GLY A 274 23.43 -25.81 36.96
C GLY A 274 23.67 -24.37 36.52
N SER A 275 23.10 -23.98 35.37
CA SER A 275 23.21 -22.62 34.86
C SER A 275 22.03 -22.21 33.98
N VAL A 276 21.57 -20.99 34.09
CA VAL A 276 20.39 -20.47 33.40
C VAL A 276 20.69 -19.20 32.61
N ILE A 277 19.91 -18.98 31.55
CA ILE A 277 19.95 -17.76 30.75
C ILE A 277 18.93 -16.78 31.35
N PRO A 278 19.30 -15.54 31.68
CA PRO A 278 18.35 -14.53 32.16
C PRO A 278 17.43 -14.08 31.03
N GLU A 279 16.15 -13.89 31.37
CA GLU A 279 15.18 -13.23 30.49
C GLU A 279 15.29 -11.71 30.67
N ILE A 280 15.16 -10.94 29.56
CA ILE A 280 15.26 -9.50 29.61
C ILE A 280 14.00 -8.91 28.96
N ILE A 281 13.28 -8.10 29.75
CA ILE A 281 12.14 -7.30 29.22
C ILE A 281 12.69 -6.00 28.71
N LEU A 282 12.51 -5.74 27.42
CA LEU A 282 12.95 -4.54 26.74
C LEU A 282 11.77 -3.70 26.29
N PRO A 283 11.92 -2.38 26.15
CA PRO A 283 10.98 -1.54 25.43
C PRO A 283 10.84 -1.96 23.97
N LYS A 284 9.73 -1.57 23.35
CA LYS A 284 9.51 -1.81 21.90
C LYS A 284 10.67 -1.24 21.08
N ASN A 285 10.94 -1.88 19.95
CA ASN A 285 11.93 -1.44 18.94
C ASN A 285 13.38 -1.40 19.41
N ILE A 286 13.69 -2.12 20.50
CA ILE A 286 15.05 -2.36 20.99
C ILE A 286 15.26 -3.87 20.99
N SER A 287 16.39 -4.30 20.44
CA SER A 287 16.76 -5.72 20.38
C SER A 287 17.98 -6.01 21.23
N LEU A 288 17.95 -7.15 21.95
CA LEU A 288 19.09 -7.69 22.65
C LEU A 288 20.05 -8.34 21.65
N GLN A 289 21.32 -7.94 21.67
CA GLN A 289 22.36 -8.58 20.86
C GLN A 289 23.04 -9.72 21.62
N PHE A 290 23.52 -9.43 22.81
CA PHE A 290 24.12 -10.43 23.69
C PHE A 290 24.12 -9.96 25.15
N THR A 291 24.35 -10.92 26.05
CA THR A 291 24.61 -10.70 27.48
C THR A 291 25.97 -11.24 27.86
N LYS A 292 26.61 -10.63 28.84
CA LYS A 292 27.86 -11.12 29.45
C LYS A 292 27.77 -11.12 30.96
N PRO A 293 27.88 -12.26 31.66
CA PRO A 293 27.88 -13.60 31.09
C PRO A 293 26.53 -13.94 30.42
N ASP A 294 26.52 -14.89 29.49
CA ASP A 294 25.32 -15.39 28.83
C ASP A 294 24.50 -16.31 29.71
N ARG A 295 25.16 -17.00 30.65
CA ARG A 295 24.53 -17.89 31.61
C ARG A 295 24.97 -17.57 33.03
N LEU A 296 24.05 -17.75 33.99
CA LEU A 296 24.25 -17.52 35.41
C LEU A 296 24.21 -18.86 36.15
N ARG A 297 25.20 -19.10 37.02
CA ARG A 297 25.13 -20.19 37.98
C ARG A 297 24.21 -19.78 39.13
N TYR A 298 23.64 -20.75 39.82
CA TYR A 298 22.75 -20.48 40.93
C TYR A 298 22.91 -21.49 42.05
N VAL A 299 22.54 -21.06 43.24
CA VAL A 299 22.45 -21.94 44.42
C VAL A 299 21.08 -21.69 45.06
N ILE A 300 20.34 -22.76 45.27
CA ILE A 300 19.04 -22.76 45.96
C ILE A 300 19.31 -23.22 47.42
N ARG A 301 18.92 -22.44 48.39
CA ARG A 301 19.00 -22.75 49.85
C ARG A 301 17.57 -22.93 50.36
N SER A 302 17.40 -23.82 51.33
CA SER A 302 16.16 -24.01 52.11
C SER A 302 16.45 -23.63 53.56
N PHE A 303 15.51 -22.97 54.20
CA PHE A 303 15.54 -22.62 55.61
C PHE A 303 14.72 -23.63 56.42
#